data_c4d8f85e77e05beb588b3771c336cda6
#
_entry.id   c4d8f85e77e05beb588b3771c336cda6
#
_cell.length_a   1.000
_cell.length_b   1.000
_cell.length_c   1.000
_cell.angle_alpha   90.00
_cell.angle_beta   90.00
_cell.angle_gamma   90.00
#
_symmetry.space_group_name_H-M   'P 1'
#
loop_
_entity.id
_entity.type
_entity.pdbx_description
1 polymer ?
#
loop_
_entity_poly.entity_id
_entity_poly.type
_entity_poly.pdbx_seq_one_letter_code
_entity_poly.pdbx_strand_id
1 'polypeptide(L)'
;LYELEFLSEDWESNLNRCKQTLYGEGIEAYHELQKRFQEYCAQECFAGVSMDIILEQLAVYFVFAYFCGAVYDDNVIGKIRMAVDSITVLHEMFAAKWAEQDGSLSAKEIQKIVYRYSRELEHSDLNLEVMQNV
;
A
#
# COMPACT_ATOMS: atom_id res chain seq x y z
N LEU A 1 4.34 5.09 8.61
CA LEU A 1 5.25 5.38 7.47
C LEU A 1 6.15 6.60 7.68
N TYR A 2 5.71 7.60 8.48
CA TYR A 2 6.51 8.82 8.72
C TYR A 2 7.75 8.62 9.58
N GLU A 3 7.92 7.45 10.18
CA GLU A 3 9.14 7.08 10.92
C GLU A 3 10.18 6.40 10.01
N LEU A 4 9.83 6.22 8.73
CA LEU A 4 10.71 5.58 7.76
C LEU A 4 11.67 6.60 7.13
N GLU A 5 12.83 6.11 6.73
CA GLU A 5 13.77 6.85 5.90
C GLU A 5 13.17 7.03 4.49
N PHE A 6 13.23 8.25 3.96
CA PHE A 6 12.79 8.51 2.59
C PHE A 6 13.98 8.49 1.63
N LEU A 7 13.88 7.64 0.62
CA LEU A 7 14.89 7.54 -0.43
C LEU A 7 14.70 8.62 -1.51
N SER A 8 13.50 9.22 -1.58
CA SER A 8 13.22 10.34 -2.47
C SER A 8 12.31 11.38 -1.80
N GLU A 9 12.56 12.66 -2.06
CA GLU A 9 11.71 13.77 -1.58
C GLU A 9 10.29 13.68 -2.15
N ASP A 10 10.13 13.16 -3.35
CA ASP A 10 8.82 12.95 -3.99
C ASP A 10 7.95 11.94 -3.24
N TRP A 11 8.55 11.00 -2.52
CA TRP A 11 7.82 10.00 -1.75
C TRP A 11 7.09 10.62 -0.56
N GLU A 12 7.76 11.46 0.20
CA GLU A 12 7.15 12.19 1.32
C GLU A 12 5.99 13.06 0.84
N SER A 13 6.21 13.82 -0.23
CA SER A 13 5.18 14.66 -0.85
C SER A 13 3.97 13.83 -1.29
N ASN A 14 4.21 12.65 -1.86
CA ASN A 14 3.16 11.74 -2.29
C ASN A 14 2.36 11.18 -1.10
N LEU A 15 3.03 10.81 -0.01
CA LEU A 15 2.37 10.36 1.23
C LEU A 15 1.50 11.46 1.84
N ASN A 16 2.00 12.68 1.90
CA ASN A 16 1.25 13.82 2.42
C ASN A 16 0.02 14.11 1.58
N ARG A 17 0.13 14.04 0.26
CA ARG A 17 -1.00 14.19 -0.66
C ARG A 17 -2.04 13.09 -0.47
N CYS A 18 -1.63 11.83 -0.35
CA CYS A 18 -2.54 10.71 -0.06
C CYS A 18 -3.26 10.92 1.27
N LYS A 19 -2.53 11.31 2.31
CA LYS A 19 -3.11 11.61 3.62
C LYS A 19 -4.15 12.72 3.56
N GLN A 20 -3.85 13.81 2.85
CA GLN A 20 -4.77 14.91 2.68
C GLN A 20 -6.02 14.50 1.91
N THR A 21 -5.87 13.71 0.86
CA THR A 21 -6.99 13.21 0.05
C THR A 21 -7.90 12.28 0.86
N LEU A 22 -7.33 11.38 1.67
CA LEU A 22 -8.09 10.41 2.44
C LEU A 22 -8.73 10.99 3.71
N TYR A 23 -7.98 11.81 4.44
CA TYR A 23 -8.34 12.22 5.80
C TYR A 23 -8.60 13.72 5.96
N GLY A 24 -8.40 14.51 4.91
CA GLY A 24 -8.49 15.97 4.97
C GLY A 24 -9.87 16.51 5.34
N GLU A 25 -10.94 15.80 5.01
CA GLU A 25 -12.33 16.17 5.26
C GLU A 25 -12.97 15.46 6.46
N GLY A 26 -12.18 14.73 7.23
CA GLY A 26 -12.64 14.04 8.44
C GLY A 26 -12.96 12.57 8.24
N ILE A 27 -13.30 11.90 9.33
CA ILE A 27 -13.47 10.44 9.37
C ILE A 27 -14.72 9.95 8.62
N GLU A 28 -15.79 10.71 8.64
CA GLU A 28 -17.04 10.34 7.94
C GLU A 28 -16.84 10.38 6.42
N ALA A 29 -16.15 11.40 5.92
CA ALA A 29 -15.78 11.51 4.52
C ALA A 29 -14.84 10.39 4.09
N TYR A 30 -13.90 10.01 4.95
CA TYR A 30 -13.03 8.86 4.72
C TYR A 30 -13.82 7.54 4.60
N HIS A 31 -14.75 7.27 5.50
CA HIS A 31 -15.58 6.06 5.42
C HIS A 31 -16.45 6.01 4.16
N GLU A 32 -17.02 7.13 3.77
CA GLU A 32 -17.79 7.23 2.53
C GLU A 32 -16.91 6.99 1.29
N LEU A 33 -15.70 7.56 1.28
CA LEU A 33 -14.72 7.36 0.22
C LEU A 33 -14.34 5.88 0.10
N GLN A 34 -14.03 5.22 1.22
CA GLN A 34 -13.69 3.79 1.26
C GLN A 34 -14.82 2.92 0.75
N LYS A 35 -16.06 3.21 1.14
CA LYS A 35 -17.23 2.49 0.67
C LYS A 35 -17.39 2.61 -0.85
N ARG A 36 -17.31 3.82 -1.38
CA ARG A 36 -17.41 4.09 -2.82
C ARG A 36 -16.27 3.43 -3.61
N PHE A 37 -15.06 3.42 -3.06
CA PHE A 37 -13.92 2.75 -3.68
C PHE A 37 -14.11 1.22 -3.69
N GLN A 38 -14.61 0.63 -2.61
CA GLN A 38 -14.93 -0.80 -2.58
C GLN A 38 -16.00 -1.18 -3.61
N GLU A 39 -17.04 -0.37 -3.75
CA GLU A 39 -18.08 -0.58 -4.77
C GLU A 39 -17.51 -0.50 -6.18
N TYR A 40 -16.63 0.47 -6.43
CA TYR A 40 -15.91 0.60 -7.70
C TYR A 40 -15.06 -0.64 -8.00
N CYS A 41 -14.26 -1.10 -7.06
CA CYS A 41 -13.41 -2.28 -7.21
C CYS A 41 -14.20 -3.57 -7.42
N ALA A 42 -15.40 -3.67 -6.85
CA ALA A 42 -16.29 -4.82 -7.03
C ALA A 42 -16.83 -4.95 -8.48
N GLN A 43 -16.89 -3.84 -9.21
CA GLN A 43 -17.45 -3.77 -10.57
C GLN A 43 -16.37 -3.69 -11.66
N GLU A 44 -15.14 -3.33 -11.31
CA GLU A 44 -14.07 -3.07 -12.27
C GLU A 44 -13.00 -4.18 -12.23
N CYS A 45 -12.38 -4.38 -13.40
CA CYS A 45 -11.21 -5.21 -13.55
C CYS A 45 -10.02 -4.36 -14.03
N PHE A 46 -8.83 -4.70 -13.55
CA PHE A 46 -7.58 -4.01 -13.85
C PHE A 46 -6.71 -4.94 -14.71
N ALA A 47 -6.61 -4.68 -16.00
CA ALA A 47 -5.99 -5.58 -16.97
C ALA A 47 -6.59 -7.02 -16.92
N GLY A 48 -7.91 -7.12 -16.75
CA GLY A 48 -8.63 -8.38 -16.67
C GLY A 48 -8.59 -9.09 -15.31
N VAL A 49 -8.05 -8.44 -14.28
CA VAL A 49 -7.89 -9.00 -12.93
C VAL A 49 -8.64 -8.14 -11.90
N SER A 50 -9.37 -8.77 -10.99
CA SER A 50 -10.08 -8.06 -9.93
C SER A 50 -9.11 -7.53 -8.86
N MET A 51 -9.53 -6.48 -8.12
CA MET A 51 -8.74 -5.91 -7.04
C MET A 51 -8.42 -6.94 -5.95
N ASP A 52 -9.35 -7.81 -5.61
CA ASP A 52 -9.14 -8.84 -4.60
C ASP A 52 -7.99 -9.78 -4.98
N ILE A 53 -7.92 -10.19 -6.24
CA ILE A 53 -6.83 -11.01 -6.75
C ILE A 53 -5.51 -10.24 -6.74
N ILE A 54 -5.51 -8.97 -7.12
CA ILE A 54 -4.32 -8.12 -7.07
C ILE A 54 -3.78 -8.03 -5.63
N LEU A 55 -4.63 -7.76 -4.65
CA LEU A 55 -4.24 -7.68 -3.24
C LEU A 55 -3.75 -9.04 -2.71
N GLU A 56 -4.40 -10.13 -3.09
CA GLU A 56 -3.95 -11.49 -2.75
C GLU A 56 -2.55 -11.78 -3.30
N GLN A 57 -2.31 -11.49 -4.56
CA GLN A 57 -0.99 -11.68 -5.19
C GLN A 57 0.09 -10.82 -4.54
N LEU A 58 -0.22 -9.59 -4.19
CA LEU A 58 0.71 -8.72 -3.46
C LEU A 58 1.00 -9.25 -2.05
N ALA A 59 -0.01 -9.76 -1.35
CA ALA A 59 0.17 -10.39 -0.04
C ALA A 59 1.08 -11.62 -0.13
N VAL A 60 0.86 -12.48 -1.11
CA VAL A 60 1.71 -13.64 -1.38
C VAL A 60 3.15 -13.21 -1.67
N TYR A 61 3.33 -12.17 -2.50
CA TYR A 61 4.65 -11.62 -2.79
C TYR A 61 5.37 -11.16 -1.51
N PHE A 62 4.73 -10.35 -0.66
CA PHE A 62 5.36 -9.86 0.57
C PHE A 62 5.69 -10.99 1.54
N VAL A 63 4.79 -11.95 1.70
CA VAL A 63 5.07 -13.13 2.54
C VAL A 63 6.26 -13.92 2.00
N PHE A 64 6.29 -14.21 0.71
CA PHE A 64 7.40 -14.96 0.09
C PHE A 64 8.73 -14.21 0.14
N ALA A 65 8.71 -12.91 -0.17
CA ALA A 65 9.92 -12.09 -0.23
C ALA A 65 10.61 -11.96 1.14
N TYR A 66 9.83 -11.90 2.22
CA TYR A 66 10.38 -11.57 3.54
C TYR A 66 10.30 -12.70 4.56
N PHE A 67 9.44 -13.70 4.36
CA PHE A 67 9.26 -14.79 5.31
C PHE A 67 10.54 -15.60 5.53
N CYS A 68 11.35 -15.81 4.49
CA CYS A 68 12.63 -16.50 4.60
C CYS A 68 13.60 -15.81 5.56
N GLY A 69 13.49 -14.52 5.77
CA GLY A 69 14.26 -13.78 6.77
C GLY A 69 13.99 -14.22 8.20
N ALA A 70 12.81 -14.77 8.49
CA ALA A 70 12.47 -15.28 9.83
C ALA A 70 13.36 -16.46 10.27
N VAL A 71 13.97 -17.17 9.33
CA VAL A 71 14.95 -18.22 9.62
C VAL A 71 16.19 -17.66 10.29
N TYR A 72 16.53 -16.40 10.02
CA TYR A 72 17.72 -15.75 10.54
C TYR A 72 17.47 -14.92 11.81
N ASP A 73 16.29 -14.33 11.96
CA ASP A 73 15.97 -13.40 13.05
C ASP A 73 14.85 -13.89 13.99
N ASP A 74 14.28 -15.07 13.74
CA ASP A 74 13.17 -15.67 14.49
C ASP A 74 11.91 -14.78 14.59
N ASN A 75 11.81 -13.76 13.73
CA ASN A 75 10.72 -12.76 13.77
C ASN A 75 9.59 -13.05 12.76
N VAL A 76 8.93 -14.20 12.92
CA VAL A 76 7.82 -14.63 12.05
C VAL A 76 6.65 -13.65 12.12
N ILE A 77 6.28 -13.22 13.33
CA ILE A 77 5.17 -12.29 13.56
C ILE A 77 5.44 -10.94 12.91
N GLY A 78 6.66 -10.44 13.00
CA GLY A 78 7.08 -9.21 12.33
C GLY A 78 6.96 -9.28 10.81
N LYS A 79 7.32 -10.41 10.21
CA LYS A 79 7.19 -10.61 8.75
C LYS A 79 5.72 -10.62 8.30
N ILE A 80 4.86 -11.31 9.03
CA ILE A 80 3.42 -11.33 8.75
C ILE A 80 2.81 -9.94 8.91
N ARG A 81 3.14 -9.25 10.00
CA ARG A 81 2.69 -7.87 10.25
C ARG A 81 3.11 -6.94 9.10
N MET A 82 4.36 -7.01 8.68
CA MET A 82 4.87 -6.24 7.57
C MET A 82 4.06 -6.48 6.28
N ALA A 83 3.73 -7.73 5.98
CA ALA A 83 2.91 -8.06 4.81
C ALA A 83 1.50 -7.45 4.91
N VAL A 84 0.85 -7.57 6.06
CA VAL A 84 -0.49 -7.00 6.29
C VAL A 84 -0.47 -5.47 6.20
N ASP A 85 0.49 -4.83 6.85
CA ASP A 85 0.63 -3.37 6.82
C ASP A 85 0.91 -2.87 5.41
N SER A 86 1.75 -3.57 4.64
CA SER A 86 2.04 -3.24 3.24
C SER A 86 0.79 -3.30 2.36
N ILE A 87 -0.02 -4.33 2.50
CA ILE A 87 -1.29 -4.45 1.76
C ILE A 87 -2.26 -3.34 2.14
N THR A 88 -2.37 -3.04 3.43
CA THR A 88 -3.24 -1.97 3.93
C THR A 88 -2.83 -0.62 3.36
N VAL A 89 -1.54 -0.29 3.43
CA VAL A 89 -1.00 0.97 2.90
C VAL A 89 -1.20 1.07 1.39
N LEU A 90 -0.92 0.01 0.65
CA LEU A 90 -1.12 -0.01 -0.81
C LEU A 90 -2.60 0.18 -1.17
N HIS A 91 -3.51 -0.48 -0.47
CA HIS A 91 -4.95 -0.28 -0.68
C HIS A 91 -5.38 1.17 -0.44
N GLU A 92 -4.89 1.80 0.64
CA GLU A 92 -5.11 3.21 0.93
C GLU A 92 -4.55 4.13 -0.18
N MET A 93 -3.38 3.83 -0.71
CA MET A 93 -2.77 4.59 -1.81
C MET A 93 -3.57 4.44 -3.11
N PHE A 94 -4.11 3.26 -3.38
CA PHE A 94 -5.00 3.04 -4.53
C PHE A 94 -6.29 3.86 -4.38
N ALA A 95 -6.89 3.85 -3.21
CA ALA A 95 -8.10 4.64 -2.91
C ALA A 95 -7.84 6.14 -3.06
N ALA A 96 -6.72 6.64 -2.58
CA ALA A 96 -6.33 8.04 -2.72
C ALA A 96 -6.15 8.44 -4.19
N LYS A 97 -5.47 7.60 -4.97
CA LYS A 97 -5.28 7.84 -6.40
C LYS A 97 -6.60 7.83 -7.16
N TRP A 98 -7.46 6.88 -6.87
CA TRP A 98 -8.80 6.80 -7.42
C TRP A 98 -9.62 8.08 -7.13
N ALA A 99 -9.58 8.58 -5.90
CA ALA A 99 -10.27 9.80 -5.51
C ALA A 99 -9.71 11.05 -6.21
N GLU A 100 -8.38 11.14 -6.35
CA GLU A 100 -7.71 12.25 -7.06
C GLU A 100 -8.07 12.29 -8.55
N GLN A 101 -8.42 11.17 -9.14
CA GLN A 101 -8.77 11.02 -10.56
C GLN A 101 -10.29 10.96 -10.82
N ASP A 102 -11.08 11.57 -9.95
CA ASP A 102 -12.53 11.65 -10.08
C ASP A 102 -13.24 10.28 -10.21
N GLY A 103 -12.71 9.28 -9.50
CA GLY A 103 -13.30 7.96 -9.46
C GLY A 103 -12.83 7.00 -10.55
N SER A 104 -11.61 7.14 -11.04
CA SER A 104 -10.99 6.21 -11.99
C SER A 104 -9.61 5.76 -11.52
N LEU A 105 -9.26 4.50 -11.80
CA LEU A 105 -7.96 3.91 -11.50
C LEU A 105 -7.60 2.90 -12.58
N SER A 106 -6.43 3.05 -13.19
CA SER A 106 -5.94 2.12 -14.22
C SER A 106 -4.96 1.10 -13.65
N ALA A 107 -4.82 -0.04 -14.32
CA ALA A 107 -3.81 -1.05 -13.99
C ALA A 107 -2.39 -0.48 -14.00
N LYS A 108 -2.09 0.44 -14.93
CA LYS A 108 -0.79 1.10 -15.02
C LYS A 108 -0.49 1.97 -13.80
N GLU A 109 -1.48 2.63 -13.26
CA GLU A 109 -1.35 3.44 -12.05
C GLU A 109 -1.14 2.57 -10.82
N ILE A 110 -1.84 1.43 -10.73
CA ILE A 110 -1.62 0.43 -9.69
C ILE A 110 -0.17 -0.06 -9.72
N GLN A 111 0.34 -0.43 -10.89
CA GLN A 111 1.72 -0.86 -11.08
C GLN A 111 2.73 0.20 -10.63
N LYS A 112 2.51 1.47 -10.98
CA LYS A 112 3.38 2.57 -10.56
C LYS A 112 3.40 2.75 -9.04
N ILE A 113 2.26 2.67 -8.39
CA ILE A 113 2.15 2.79 -6.94
C ILE A 113 2.89 1.64 -6.26
N VAL A 114 2.67 0.40 -6.68
CA VAL A 114 3.34 -0.78 -6.15
C VAL A 114 4.86 -0.69 -6.35
N TYR A 115 5.30 -0.30 -7.53
CA TYR A 115 6.73 -0.13 -7.83
C TYR A 115 7.39 0.92 -6.93
N ARG A 116 6.75 2.08 -6.75
CA ARG A 116 7.27 3.12 -5.85
C ARG A 116 7.34 2.67 -4.40
N TYR A 117 6.27 2.05 -3.91
CA TYR A 117 6.22 1.50 -2.57
C TYR A 117 7.34 0.48 -2.34
N SER A 118 7.49 -0.47 -3.24
CA SER A 118 8.53 -1.48 -3.20
C SER A 118 9.94 -0.86 -3.18
N ARG A 119 10.18 0.12 -4.05
CA ARG A 119 11.46 0.82 -4.11
C ARG A 119 11.81 1.54 -2.80
N GLU A 120 10.86 2.26 -2.22
CA GLU A 120 11.10 3.01 -0.98
C GLU A 120 11.25 2.11 0.25
N LEU A 121 10.55 0.98 0.27
CA LEU A 121 10.55 0.08 1.40
C LEU A 121 11.67 -0.98 1.32
N GLU A 122 11.77 -1.67 0.18
CA GLU A 122 12.64 -2.84 0.01
C GLU A 122 14.12 -2.49 -0.16
N HIS A 123 14.42 -1.29 -0.63
CA HIS A 123 15.80 -0.82 -0.81
C HIS A 123 16.38 -0.09 0.40
N SER A 124 15.68 -0.08 1.53
CA SER A 124 16.15 0.45 2.80
C SER A 124 16.06 -0.61 3.88
N ASP A 125 17.20 -1.09 4.35
CA ASP A 125 17.27 -2.06 5.47
C ASP A 125 16.65 -1.46 6.74
N LEU A 126 16.82 -0.16 6.97
CA LEU A 126 16.22 0.54 8.09
C LEU A 126 14.69 0.53 8.02
N ASN A 127 14.12 0.78 6.85
CA ASN A 127 12.67 0.76 6.65
C ASN A 127 12.09 -0.63 6.86
N LEU A 128 12.77 -1.66 6.37
CA LEU A 128 12.37 -3.06 6.60
C LEU A 128 12.38 -3.41 8.09
N GLU A 129 13.40 -2.98 8.83
CA GLU A 129 13.50 -3.20 10.27
C GLU A 129 12.37 -2.50 11.03
N VAL A 130 12.10 -1.23 10.73
CA VAL A 130 11.01 -0.45 11.35
C VAL A 130 9.66 -1.12 11.09
N MET A 131 9.36 -1.51 9.86
CA MET A 131 8.10 -2.15 9.49
C MET A 131 7.87 -3.51 10.17
N GLN A 132 8.93 -4.23 10.48
CA GLN A 132 8.85 -5.53 11.16
C GLN A 132 8.63 -5.41 12.67
N ASN A 133 9.04 -4.32 13.28
CA ASN A 133 9.07 -4.11 14.73
C ASN A 133 7.98 -3.15 15.26
N VAL A 134 7.19 -2.59 14.38
CA VAL A 134 6.09 -1.69 14.78
C VAL A 134 4.92 -2.40 15.42
#